data_f311d91a3826c1bfa670025779419b79
#
_entry.id   f311d91a3826c1bfa670025779419b79
#
_cell.length_a   1.000
_cell.length_b   1.000
_cell.length_c   1.000
_cell.angle_alpha   90.00
_cell.angle_beta   90.00
_cell.angle_gamma   90.00
#
_symmetry.space_group_name_H-M   'P 1'
#
loop_
_entity.id
_entity.type
_entity.pdbx_description
1 polymer ?
#
loop_
_entity_poly.entity_id
_entity_poly.type
_entity_poly.pdbx_seq_one_letter_code
_entity_poly.pdbx_strand_id
1 'polypeptide(L)'
;MIQFITHANARYGYVEGARLALEGGCRWVQLRMKDADEATFLAAAKEIGALCKTYNAVFVLDDHVEWVKQTGANGVHLGKNDMPVDEARRVLGTHYII
;
A
#
# COMPACT_ATOMS: atom_id res chain seq x y z
N MET A 1 10.58 -8.95 -10.68
CA MET A 1 9.83 -8.92 -9.42
C MET A 1 8.35 -8.81 -9.69
N ILE A 2 7.54 -9.57 -8.98
CA ILE A 2 6.09 -9.54 -9.16
C ILE A 2 5.49 -8.64 -8.09
N GLN A 3 4.66 -7.70 -8.54
CA GLN A 3 3.89 -6.85 -7.65
C GLN A 3 2.47 -7.37 -7.53
N PHE A 4 1.99 -7.52 -6.30
CA PHE A 4 0.61 -7.90 -6.05
C PHE A 4 -0.22 -6.66 -5.76
N ILE A 5 -1.31 -6.48 -6.50
CA ILE A 5 -2.25 -5.38 -6.31
C ILE A 5 -3.54 -5.96 -5.72
N THR A 6 -3.95 -5.46 -4.57
CA THR A 6 -5.16 -5.96 -3.91
C THR A 6 -6.40 -5.48 -4.65
N HIS A 7 -7.42 -6.33 -4.73
CA HIS A 7 -8.67 -5.97 -5.39
C HIS A 7 -9.88 -6.73 -4.86
N ALA A 8 -9.90 -7.03 -3.58
CA ALA A 8 -11.04 -7.70 -2.94
C ALA A 8 -12.12 -6.67 -2.56
N ASN A 9 -13.27 -7.16 -2.08
CA ASN A 9 -14.42 -6.31 -1.75
C ASN A 9 -14.50 -5.90 -0.29
N ALA A 10 -13.80 -6.57 0.61
CA ALA A 10 -13.85 -6.31 2.04
C ALA A 10 -12.44 -6.29 2.61
N ARG A 11 -12.26 -5.60 3.74
CA ARG A 11 -10.96 -5.49 4.40
C ARG A 11 -10.31 -6.86 4.61
N TYR A 12 -11.09 -7.83 5.07
CA TYR A 12 -10.59 -9.18 5.32
C TYR A 12 -10.02 -9.80 4.04
N GLY A 13 -10.72 -9.63 2.91
CA GLY A 13 -10.26 -10.15 1.64
C GLY A 13 -8.96 -9.51 1.17
N TYR A 14 -8.79 -8.21 1.40
CA TYR A 14 -7.54 -7.52 1.05
C TYR A 14 -6.37 -8.06 1.85
N VAL A 15 -6.54 -8.20 3.17
CA VAL A 15 -5.48 -8.69 4.04
C VAL A 15 -5.13 -10.15 3.72
N GLU A 16 -6.14 -11.00 3.56
CA GLU A 16 -5.93 -12.42 3.26
C GLU A 16 -5.26 -12.60 1.90
N GLY A 17 -5.66 -11.82 0.89
CA GLY A 17 -5.04 -11.87 -0.43
C GLY A 17 -3.57 -11.50 -0.37
N ALA A 18 -3.24 -10.44 0.38
CA ALA A 18 -1.85 -10.03 0.56
C ALA A 18 -1.04 -11.11 1.28
N ARG A 19 -1.62 -11.72 2.32
CA ARG A 19 -0.95 -12.79 3.06
C ARG A 19 -0.63 -13.97 2.16
N LEU A 20 -1.59 -14.40 1.35
CA LEU A 20 -1.39 -15.52 0.43
C LEU A 20 -0.33 -15.20 -0.63
N ALA A 21 -0.32 -13.97 -1.14
CA ALA A 21 0.70 -13.55 -2.12
C ALA A 21 2.09 -13.60 -1.49
N LEU A 22 2.22 -13.11 -0.27
CA LEU A 22 3.51 -13.11 0.43
C LEU A 22 3.97 -14.53 0.74
N GLU A 23 3.08 -15.41 1.16
CA GLU A 23 3.39 -16.82 1.39
C GLU A 23 3.86 -17.50 0.11
N GLY A 24 3.33 -17.07 -1.02
CA GLY A 24 3.72 -17.59 -2.33
C GLY A 24 5.01 -17.01 -2.89
N GLY A 25 5.65 -16.10 -2.17
CA GLY A 25 6.94 -15.54 -2.59
C GLY A 25 6.90 -14.12 -3.12
N CYS A 26 5.74 -13.50 -3.19
CA CYS A 26 5.64 -12.10 -3.59
C CYS A 26 6.33 -11.20 -2.57
N ARG A 27 7.07 -10.19 -3.03
CA ARG A 27 7.81 -9.28 -2.15
C ARG A 27 7.53 -7.81 -2.44
N TRP A 28 6.44 -7.53 -3.16
CA TRP A 28 6.00 -6.17 -3.43
C TRP A 28 4.48 -6.16 -3.46
N VAL A 29 3.85 -5.49 -2.50
CA VAL A 29 2.39 -5.43 -2.38
C VAL A 29 1.93 -3.98 -2.52
N GLN A 30 0.92 -3.76 -3.35
CA GLN A 30 0.25 -2.46 -3.47
C GLN A 30 -1.17 -2.60 -2.93
N LEU A 31 -1.52 -1.77 -1.96
CA LEU A 31 -2.89 -1.74 -1.43
C LEU A 31 -3.74 -0.76 -2.24
N ARG A 32 -4.77 -1.26 -2.88
CA ARG A 32 -5.73 -0.47 -3.64
C ARG A 32 -7.13 -0.81 -3.15
N MET A 33 -7.81 0.17 -2.59
CA MET A 33 -9.18 0.03 -2.10
C MET A 33 -10.00 1.20 -2.61
N LYS A 34 -10.85 0.95 -3.61
CA LYS A 34 -11.75 1.98 -4.13
C LYS A 34 -12.87 2.23 -3.14
N ASP A 35 -13.22 3.49 -2.97
CA ASP A 35 -14.38 3.91 -2.19
C ASP A 35 -14.36 3.48 -0.72
N ALA A 36 -13.21 3.11 -0.20
CA ALA A 36 -13.08 2.79 1.22
C ALA A 36 -12.97 4.09 2.02
N ASP A 37 -13.57 4.11 3.21
CA ASP A 37 -13.39 5.24 4.10
C ASP A 37 -11.99 5.17 4.75
N GLU A 38 -11.59 6.29 5.39
CA GLU A 38 -10.27 6.39 5.98
C GLU A 38 -10.02 5.30 7.02
N ALA A 39 -10.97 5.06 7.91
CA ALA A 39 -10.81 4.08 8.98
C ALA A 39 -10.60 2.68 8.43
N THR A 40 -11.39 2.28 7.45
CA THR A 40 -11.30 0.97 6.82
C THR A 40 -9.97 0.82 6.08
N PHE A 41 -9.57 1.84 5.32
CA PHE A 41 -8.32 1.83 4.59
C PHE A 41 -7.12 1.73 5.54
N LEU A 42 -7.09 2.57 6.56
CA LEU A 42 -5.97 2.59 7.51
C LEU A 42 -5.85 1.29 8.28
N ALA A 43 -6.97 0.69 8.66
CA ALA A 43 -6.94 -0.60 9.35
C ALA A 43 -6.33 -1.70 8.47
N ALA A 44 -6.77 -1.79 7.21
CA ALA A 44 -6.22 -2.76 6.27
C ALA A 44 -4.74 -2.49 5.99
N ALA A 45 -4.38 -1.22 5.81
CA ALA A 45 -3.00 -0.83 5.52
C ALA A 45 -2.06 -1.19 6.65
N LYS A 46 -2.48 -1.01 7.90
CA LYS A 46 -1.65 -1.37 9.05
C LYS A 46 -1.43 -2.88 9.14
N GLU A 47 -2.47 -3.68 8.89
CA GLU A 47 -2.35 -5.13 8.90
C GLU A 47 -1.46 -5.64 7.77
N ILE A 48 -1.65 -5.13 6.55
CA ILE A 48 -0.85 -5.51 5.40
C ILE A 48 0.60 -5.04 5.56
N GLY A 49 0.78 -3.84 6.08
CA GLY A 49 2.12 -3.32 6.35
C GLY A 49 2.90 -4.19 7.33
N ALA A 50 2.24 -4.68 8.38
CA ALA A 50 2.86 -5.58 9.34
C ALA A 50 3.26 -6.90 8.69
N LEU A 51 2.40 -7.44 7.82
CA LEU A 51 2.70 -8.66 7.08
C LEU A 51 3.89 -8.45 6.15
N CYS A 52 3.92 -7.35 5.40
CA CYS A 52 5.03 -7.05 4.50
C CYS A 52 6.34 -6.93 5.25
N LYS A 53 6.31 -6.32 6.43
CA LYS A 53 7.51 -6.20 7.26
C LYS A 53 8.00 -7.59 7.69
N THR A 54 7.09 -8.47 8.09
CA THR A 54 7.42 -9.84 8.48
C THR A 54 8.09 -10.61 7.34
N TYR A 55 7.61 -10.42 6.12
CA TYR A 55 8.16 -11.09 4.93
C TYR A 55 9.27 -10.30 4.25
N ASN A 56 9.66 -9.17 4.81
CA ASN A 56 10.67 -8.29 4.24
C ASN A 56 10.29 -7.83 2.82
N ALA A 57 9.02 -7.50 2.65
CA ALA A 57 8.47 -7.10 1.36
C ALA A 57 8.25 -5.59 1.30
N VAL A 58 8.25 -5.05 0.08
CA VAL A 58 7.92 -3.66 -0.18
C VAL A 58 6.40 -3.49 -0.15
N PHE A 59 5.93 -2.45 0.52
CA PHE A 59 4.52 -2.14 0.64
C PHE A 59 4.28 -0.70 0.18
N VAL A 60 3.38 -0.52 -0.79
CA VAL A 60 3.01 0.81 -1.29
C VAL A 60 1.49 0.96 -1.27
N LEU A 61 1.03 2.20 -1.15
CA LEU A 61 -0.39 2.54 -1.24
C LEU A 61 -0.72 2.99 -2.65
N ASP A 62 -1.92 2.70 -3.11
CA ASP A 62 -2.43 3.28 -4.35
C ASP A 62 -3.07 4.61 -3.98
N ASP A 63 -2.42 5.72 -4.37
CA ASP A 63 -2.81 7.06 -4.00
C ASP A 63 -2.67 7.29 -2.47
N HIS A 64 -3.31 8.31 -1.90
CA HIS A 64 -3.32 8.62 -0.47
C HIS A 64 -1.93 8.89 0.10
N VAL A 65 -1.22 9.83 -0.51
CA VAL A 65 0.12 10.25 -0.07
C VAL A 65 0.13 10.59 1.42
N GLU A 66 -0.94 11.22 1.91
CA GLU A 66 -1.07 11.66 3.28
C GLU A 66 -1.06 10.52 4.30
N TRP A 67 -1.34 9.30 3.86
CA TRP A 67 -1.40 8.14 4.76
C TRP A 67 -0.15 7.25 4.72
N VAL A 68 0.80 7.55 3.84
CA VAL A 68 1.98 6.70 3.68
C VAL A 68 2.76 6.59 4.99
N LYS A 69 3.04 7.73 5.62
CA LYS A 69 3.84 7.74 6.85
C LYS A 69 3.17 7.07 8.03
N GLN A 70 1.85 7.21 8.14
CA GLN A 70 1.13 6.63 9.29
C GLN A 70 0.83 5.14 9.15
N THR A 71 0.97 4.59 7.96
CA THR A 71 0.70 3.15 7.73
C THR A 71 1.96 2.30 7.66
N GLY A 72 3.13 2.92 7.69
CA GLY A 72 4.39 2.20 7.55
C GLY A 72 4.69 1.78 6.11
N ALA A 73 3.97 2.33 5.13
CA ALA A 73 4.21 2.01 3.73
C ALA A 73 5.57 2.54 3.28
N ASN A 74 6.16 1.86 2.30
CA ASN A 74 7.44 2.27 1.71
C ASN A 74 7.27 3.35 0.66
N GLY A 75 6.04 3.59 0.21
CA GLY A 75 5.79 4.60 -0.80
C GLY A 75 4.36 4.58 -1.30
N VAL A 76 4.16 5.16 -2.47
CA VAL A 76 2.84 5.36 -3.05
C VAL A 76 2.90 5.19 -4.56
N HIS A 77 1.82 4.65 -5.13
CA HIS A 77 1.61 4.61 -6.58
C HIS A 77 0.65 5.74 -6.94
N LEU A 78 1.01 6.56 -7.89
CA LEU A 78 0.20 7.71 -8.33
C LEU A 78 -0.23 7.53 -9.77
N GLY A 79 -1.52 7.68 -9.99
CA GLY A 79 -2.08 7.67 -11.31
C GLY A 79 -2.10 9.06 -11.93
N LYS A 80 -2.64 9.14 -13.16
CA LYS A 80 -2.65 10.34 -13.97
C LYS A 80 -3.40 11.51 -13.32
N ASN A 81 -4.46 11.21 -12.56
CA ASN A 81 -5.33 12.22 -11.96
C ASN A 81 -5.09 12.41 -10.45
N ASP A 82 -4.04 11.77 -9.93
CA ASP A 82 -3.70 11.88 -8.53
C ASP A 82 -2.74 13.05 -8.30
N MET A 83 -2.25 13.18 -7.06
CA MET A 83 -1.27 14.21 -6.73
C MET A 83 -0.07 14.10 -7.66
N PRO A 84 0.43 15.23 -8.21
CA PRO A 84 1.65 15.18 -9.03
C PRO A 84 2.83 14.60 -8.28
N VAL A 85 3.67 13.85 -9.00
CA VAL A 85 4.81 13.14 -8.40
C VAL A 85 5.75 14.09 -7.66
N ASP A 86 6.03 15.26 -8.21
CA ASP A 86 6.94 16.23 -7.58
C ASP A 86 6.34 16.77 -6.28
N GLU A 87 5.04 16.96 -6.22
CA GLU A 87 4.37 17.39 -4.99
C GLU A 87 4.42 16.28 -3.94
N ALA A 88 4.16 15.04 -4.33
CA ALA A 88 4.25 13.89 -3.44
C ALA A 88 5.67 13.74 -2.88
N ARG A 89 6.67 13.97 -3.72
CA ARG A 89 8.07 13.91 -3.29
C ARG A 89 8.37 14.97 -2.24
N ARG A 90 7.80 16.17 -2.36
CA ARG A 90 7.99 17.21 -1.35
C ARG A 90 7.34 16.84 -0.01
N VAL A 91 6.19 16.17 -0.06
CA VAL A 91 5.49 15.74 1.16
C VAL A 91 6.23 14.60 1.85
N LEU A 92 6.67 13.61 1.09
CA LEU A 92 7.24 12.38 1.64
C LEU A 92 8.76 12.46 1.86
N GLY A 93 9.47 13.25 1.09
CA GLY A 93 10.93 13.30 1.13
C GLY A 93 11.55 12.27 0.20
N THR A 94 12.85 12.01 0.37
CA THR A 94 13.62 11.23 -0.59
C THR A 94 13.67 9.73 -0.28
N HIS A 95 13.19 9.30 0.88
CA HIS A 95 13.32 7.91 1.32
C HIS A 95 12.15 7.02 0.90
N TYR A 96 11.12 7.58 0.26
CA TYR A 96 9.92 6.85 -0.10
C TYR A 96 9.88 6.58 -1.60
N ILE A 97 9.27 5.44 -1.97
CA ILE A 97 9.05 5.06 -3.36
C ILE A 97 7.83 5.81 -3.89
N ILE A 98 7.93 6.33 -5.08
CA ILE A 98 6.81 6.99 -5.75
C ILE A 98 6.66 6.47 -7.17
#